data_886e5037e86b27c8af53adeaca6a9ece
#
_entry.id   886e5037e86b27c8af53adeaca6a9ece
#
_cell.length_a   1.000
_cell.length_b   1.000
_cell.length_c   1.000
_cell.angle_alpha   90.00
_cell.angle_beta   90.00
_cell.angle_gamma   90.00
#
_symmetry.space_group_name_H-M   'P 1'
#
loop_
_entity.id
_entity.type
_entity.pdbx_description
1 polymer ?
#
loop_
_entity_poly.entity_id
_entity_poly.type
_entity_poly.pdbx_seq_one_letter_code
_entity_poly.pdbx_strand_id
1 'polypeptide(L)'
;MMTSLDKLLSIASSRLSERGPEISVKLRSFAGPLTDDLLRMLRQRNGFYALESALHVFPTHSSSQEICLDDWNESTLWRNAYKELADGCLFFAEDIFGGQFCIKDNLIYTFDPETGGLDYLADDMEGWAKAIITDYEILTGYPLAHQWQQQNGPLPTKKRLLPKIPFVVGGEFKMDNLYSIDSVEGMKFRANIAIQIKELPDGSQIKFNFED
;
A
#
# COMPACT_ATOMS: atom_id res chain seq x y z
N MET A 1 -13.24 16.43 20.65
CA MET A 1 -11.98 16.67 19.91
C MET A 1 -12.06 15.84 18.63
N MET A 2 -11.60 16.38 17.52
CA MET A 2 -11.51 15.68 16.24
C MET A 2 -10.42 14.60 16.35
N THR A 3 -10.73 13.34 16.00
CA THR A 3 -9.77 12.23 16.05
C THR A 3 -8.75 12.33 14.89
N SER A 4 -7.68 11.53 14.91
CA SER A 4 -6.73 11.50 13.81
C SER A 4 -7.36 10.91 12.55
N LEU A 5 -8.23 9.94 12.72
CA LEU A 5 -9.01 9.36 11.62
C LEU A 5 -9.94 10.42 10.99
N ASP A 6 -10.65 11.22 11.81
CA ASP A 6 -11.49 12.32 11.29
C ASP A 6 -10.66 13.34 10.49
N LYS A 7 -9.44 13.67 10.97
CA LYS A 7 -8.52 14.57 10.25
C LYS A 7 -8.10 13.97 8.91
N LEU A 8 -7.69 12.70 8.88
CA LEU A 8 -7.33 12.02 7.64
C LEU A 8 -8.49 12.01 6.66
N LEU A 9 -9.69 11.66 7.11
CA LEU A 9 -10.88 11.67 6.28
C LEU A 9 -11.26 13.08 5.81
N SER A 10 -10.94 14.14 6.55
CA SER A 10 -11.25 15.52 6.14
C SER A 10 -10.43 16.00 4.94
N ILE A 11 -9.22 15.43 4.73
CA ILE A 11 -8.33 15.74 3.60
C ILE A 11 -8.40 14.70 2.48
N ALA A 12 -9.20 13.67 2.66
CA ALA A 12 -9.36 12.60 1.67
C ALA A 12 -10.34 12.97 0.55
N SER A 13 -10.18 12.32 -0.60
CA SER A 13 -11.12 12.42 -1.74
C SER A 13 -12.53 11.99 -1.35
N SER A 14 -13.50 12.15 -2.24
CA SER A 14 -14.78 11.44 -2.12
C SER A 14 -14.56 9.93 -2.06
N ARG A 15 -15.57 9.20 -1.55
CA ARG A 15 -15.53 7.73 -1.51
C ARG A 15 -15.39 7.13 -2.90
N LEU A 16 -14.65 6.02 -3.02
CA LEU A 16 -14.44 5.30 -4.27
C LEU A 16 -15.54 4.28 -4.56
N SER A 17 -16.33 3.90 -3.54
CA SER A 17 -17.51 3.05 -3.69
C SER A 17 -18.69 3.63 -2.92
N GLU A 18 -19.85 3.73 -3.58
CA GLU A 18 -21.12 4.15 -2.97
C GLU A 18 -21.83 3.01 -2.22
N ARG A 19 -21.40 1.76 -2.41
CA ARG A 19 -21.96 0.60 -1.72
C ARG A 19 -21.49 0.55 -0.27
N GLY A 20 -22.32 -0.04 0.61
CA GLY A 20 -21.91 -0.33 1.99
C GLY A 20 -20.67 -1.23 2.02
N PRO A 21 -19.74 -1.02 2.96
CA PRO A 21 -18.52 -1.81 2.99
C PRO A 21 -18.80 -3.25 3.46
N GLU A 22 -18.27 -4.19 2.69
CA GLU A 22 -18.31 -5.63 2.97
C GLU A 22 -16.90 -6.20 2.78
N ILE A 23 -16.51 -7.11 3.65
CA ILE A 23 -15.26 -7.87 3.56
C ILE A 23 -15.59 -9.36 3.62
N SER A 24 -14.97 -10.15 2.76
CA SER A 24 -15.17 -11.59 2.73
C SER A 24 -14.80 -12.27 4.06
N VAL A 25 -15.41 -13.42 4.34
CA VAL A 25 -15.08 -14.23 5.54
C VAL A 25 -13.60 -14.62 5.55
N LYS A 26 -13.02 -14.89 4.38
CA LYS A 26 -11.59 -15.19 4.20
C LYS A 26 -10.71 -14.04 4.72
N LEU A 27 -10.98 -12.80 4.31
CA LEU A 27 -10.19 -11.66 4.75
C LEU A 27 -10.38 -11.34 6.24
N ARG A 28 -11.58 -11.54 6.78
CA ARG A 28 -11.83 -11.39 8.21
C ARG A 28 -10.95 -12.30 9.06
N SER A 29 -10.61 -13.49 8.57
CA SER A 29 -9.75 -14.42 9.30
C SER A 29 -8.32 -13.96 9.44
N PHE A 30 -7.83 -13.08 8.55
CA PHE A 30 -6.47 -12.52 8.63
C PHE A 30 -6.38 -11.34 9.59
N ALA A 31 -7.40 -10.48 9.61
CA ALA A 31 -7.35 -9.22 10.35
C ALA A 31 -7.84 -9.32 11.80
N GLY A 32 -8.50 -10.42 12.17
CA GLY A 32 -9.06 -10.55 13.51
C GLY A 32 -10.03 -9.40 13.89
N PRO A 33 -10.06 -8.97 15.16
CA PRO A 33 -10.91 -7.88 15.63
C PRO A 33 -10.72 -6.54 14.92
N LEU A 34 -9.51 -6.24 14.44
CA LEU A 34 -9.24 -5.00 13.69
C LEU A 34 -10.03 -4.89 12.37
N THR A 35 -10.59 -5.99 11.88
CA THR A 35 -11.53 -5.95 10.74
C THR A 35 -12.72 -5.03 11.02
N ASP A 36 -13.24 -5.04 12.25
CA ASP A 36 -14.39 -4.19 12.59
C ASP A 36 -14.01 -2.71 12.66
N ASP A 37 -12.79 -2.39 13.06
CA ASP A 37 -12.27 -1.02 13.05
C ASP A 37 -12.02 -0.53 11.61
N LEU A 38 -11.43 -1.37 10.76
CA LEU A 38 -11.29 -1.10 9.33
C LEU A 38 -12.67 -0.86 8.67
N LEU A 39 -13.64 -1.74 8.93
CA LEU A 39 -15.01 -1.57 8.42
C LEU A 39 -15.69 -0.30 8.96
N ARG A 40 -15.40 0.11 10.20
CA ARG A 40 -15.91 1.35 10.78
C ARG A 40 -15.39 2.58 10.03
N MET A 41 -14.10 2.59 9.66
CA MET A 41 -13.50 3.61 8.80
C MET A 41 -14.15 3.59 7.41
N LEU A 42 -14.26 2.42 6.78
CA LEU A 42 -14.83 2.27 5.44
C LEU A 42 -16.33 2.61 5.38
N ARG A 43 -17.10 2.47 6.48
CA ARG A 43 -18.50 2.97 6.54
C ARG A 43 -18.56 4.49 6.43
N GLN A 44 -17.58 5.21 6.94
CA GLN A 44 -17.51 6.66 6.79
C GLN A 44 -17.09 7.03 5.37
N ARG A 45 -16.11 6.30 4.81
CA ARG A 45 -15.60 6.53 3.45
C ARG A 45 -15.07 5.24 2.84
N ASN A 46 -15.85 4.62 1.96
CA ASN A 46 -15.52 3.33 1.35
C ASN A 46 -14.49 3.49 0.24
N GLY A 47 -13.21 3.36 0.63
CA GLY A 47 -12.06 3.64 -0.21
C GLY A 47 -11.88 5.14 -0.48
N PHE A 48 -10.65 5.60 -0.53
CA PHE A 48 -10.32 7.00 -0.82
C PHE A 48 -8.85 7.17 -1.20
N TYR A 49 -8.57 8.29 -1.85
CA TYR A 49 -7.23 8.84 -1.98
C TYR A 49 -7.05 10.00 -1.02
N ALA A 50 -5.84 10.17 -0.49
CA ALA A 50 -5.46 11.34 0.28
C ALA A 50 -4.06 11.81 -0.15
N LEU A 51 -3.71 13.06 0.24
CA LEU A 51 -2.39 13.62 -0.04
C LEU A 51 -2.04 13.53 -1.55
N GLU A 52 -2.94 14.04 -2.40
CA GLU A 52 -2.76 14.01 -3.86
C GLU A 52 -2.45 12.61 -4.41
N SER A 53 -3.20 11.61 -3.97
CA SER A 53 -3.04 10.18 -4.32
C SER A 53 -1.78 9.52 -3.75
N ALA A 54 -1.01 10.20 -2.89
CA ALA A 54 0.13 9.58 -2.22
C ALA A 54 -0.29 8.49 -1.23
N LEU A 55 -1.51 8.54 -0.71
CA LEU A 55 -2.15 7.48 0.06
C LEU A 55 -3.38 6.99 -0.69
N HIS A 56 -3.53 5.70 -0.85
CA HIS A 56 -4.73 5.03 -1.37
C HIS A 56 -5.24 4.00 -0.37
N VAL A 57 -6.49 4.13 0.05
CA VAL A 57 -7.20 3.12 0.84
C VAL A 57 -8.17 2.40 -0.08
N PHE A 58 -8.07 1.08 -0.15
CA PHE A 58 -8.85 0.26 -1.08
C PHE A 58 -10.35 0.27 -0.72
N PRO A 59 -11.26 0.46 -1.72
CA PRO A 59 -12.69 0.26 -1.51
C PRO A 59 -13.02 -1.23 -1.36
N THR A 60 -14.21 -1.53 -0.85
CA THR A 60 -14.66 -2.93 -0.73
C THR A 60 -15.38 -3.46 -1.98
N HIS A 61 -15.54 -2.65 -3.01
CA HIS A 61 -16.15 -3.06 -4.28
C HIS A 61 -15.34 -2.54 -5.45
N SER A 62 -15.03 -3.43 -6.38
CA SER A 62 -14.30 -3.11 -7.61
C SER A 62 -15.14 -2.28 -8.57
N SER A 63 -14.46 -1.47 -9.38
CA SER A 63 -15.02 -0.70 -10.49
C SER A 63 -14.08 -0.75 -11.69
N SER A 64 -14.43 -0.08 -12.77
CA SER A 64 -13.50 0.10 -13.91
C SER A 64 -12.24 0.89 -13.51
N GLN A 65 -12.35 1.71 -12.45
CA GLN A 65 -11.26 2.58 -12.00
C GLN A 65 -10.51 2.05 -10.79
N GLU A 66 -11.10 1.14 -10.00
CA GLU A 66 -10.56 0.71 -8.71
C GLU A 66 -10.57 -0.82 -8.57
N ILE A 67 -9.52 -1.34 -7.93
CA ILE A 67 -9.46 -2.72 -7.45
C ILE A 67 -9.97 -2.72 -6.01
N CYS A 68 -10.86 -3.64 -5.66
CA CYS A 68 -11.37 -3.70 -4.29
C CYS A 68 -10.43 -4.45 -3.36
N LEU A 69 -10.70 -4.30 -2.07
CA LEU A 69 -9.93 -4.91 -0.99
C LEU A 69 -9.84 -6.44 -1.13
N ASP A 70 -10.94 -7.12 -1.46
CA ASP A 70 -10.95 -8.57 -1.66
C ASP A 70 -10.10 -9.00 -2.86
N ASP A 71 -10.27 -8.34 -4.02
CA ASP A 71 -9.49 -8.63 -5.22
C ASP A 71 -8.00 -8.34 -5.01
N TRP A 72 -7.65 -7.21 -4.35
CA TRP A 72 -6.27 -6.86 -4.04
C TRP A 72 -5.58 -7.92 -3.19
N ASN A 73 -6.32 -8.54 -2.27
CA ASN A 73 -5.83 -9.60 -1.40
C ASN A 73 -5.94 -11.01 -1.99
N GLU A 74 -6.46 -11.18 -3.22
CA GLU A 74 -6.47 -12.49 -3.86
C GLU A 74 -5.05 -12.99 -4.15
N SER A 75 -4.82 -14.27 -3.77
CA SER A 75 -3.49 -14.88 -3.87
C SER A 75 -2.93 -14.86 -5.30
N THR A 76 -3.80 -15.03 -6.29
CA THR A 76 -3.43 -15.11 -7.71
C THR A 76 -3.16 -13.76 -8.35
N LEU A 77 -3.55 -12.63 -7.72
CA LEU A 77 -3.33 -11.33 -8.31
C LEU A 77 -1.84 -10.93 -8.32
N TRP A 78 -1.22 -10.92 -7.15
CA TRP A 78 0.22 -10.62 -6.99
C TRP A 78 0.84 -11.34 -5.77
N ARG A 79 0.07 -11.74 -4.75
CA ARG A 79 0.57 -12.22 -3.47
C ARG A 79 1.35 -13.52 -3.58
N ASN A 80 0.95 -14.45 -4.48
CA ASN A 80 1.68 -15.70 -4.71
C ASN A 80 3.13 -15.48 -5.15
N ALA A 81 3.43 -14.33 -5.79
CA ALA A 81 4.80 -14.00 -6.16
C ALA A 81 5.70 -13.73 -4.96
N TYR A 82 5.13 -13.24 -3.84
CA TYR A 82 5.86 -13.03 -2.57
C TYR A 82 6.00 -14.30 -1.72
N LYS A 83 5.34 -15.40 -2.11
CA LYS A 83 5.32 -16.63 -1.34
C LYS A 83 4.88 -16.36 0.13
N GLU A 84 5.61 -16.92 1.11
CA GLU A 84 5.34 -16.77 2.55
C GLU A 84 5.50 -15.33 3.08
N LEU A 85 6.19 -14.43 2.38
CA LEU A 85 6.41 -13.05 2.84
C LEU A 85 5.11 -12.26 3.00
N ALA A 86 4.08 -12.58 2.19
CA ALA A 86 2.78 -11.93 2.26
C ALA A 86 1.75 -12.70 3.10
N ASP A 87 2.14 -13.79 3.78
CA ASP A 87 1.22 -14.65 4.50
C ASP A 87 0.65 -13.99 5.76
N GLY A 88 -0.64 -14.22 5.99
CA GLY A 88 -1.36 -13.70 7.16
C GLY A 88 -1.64 -12.19 7.13
N CYS A 89 -1.25 -11.48 6.07
CA CYS A 89 -1.48 -10.05 5.93
C CYS A 89 -2.82 -9.76 5.23
N LEU A 90 -3.60 -8.81 5.75
CA LEU A 90 -4.68 -8.14 5.05
C LEU A 90 -4.19 -6.75 4.62
N PHE A 91 -3.87 -6.57 3.37
CA PHE A 91 -3.43 -5.31 2.79
C PHE A 91 -4.63 -4.40 2.52
N PHE A 92 -4.72 -3.25 3.19
CA PHE A 92 -5.90 -2.38 3.13
C PHE A 92 -5.63 -1.01 2.51
N ALA A 93 -4.36 -0.62 2.41
CA ALA A 93 -3.95 0.65 1.80
C ALA A 93 -2.54 0.55 1.22
N GLU A 94 -2.18 1.50 0.35
CA GLU A 94 -0.85 1.62 -0.25
C GLU A 94 -0.38 3.07 -0.30
N ASP A 95 0.94 3.27 -0.28
CA ASP A 95 1.58 4.57 -0.51
C ASP A 95 1.81 4.83 -2.01
N ILE A 96 2.45 5.97 -2.34
CA ILE A 96 2.72 6.35 -3.74
C ILE A 96 3.69 5.39 -4.45
N PHE A 97 4.59 4.76 -3.72
CA PHE A 97 5.55 3.80 -4.25
C PHE A 97 5.02 2.37 -4.26
N GLY A 98 3.77 2.17 -3.78
CA GLY A 98 3.14 0.86 -3.63
C GLY A 98 3.63 0.09 -2.41
N GLY A 99 4.31 0.74 -1.45
CA GLY A 99 4.46 0.23 -0.10
C GLY A 99 3.08 0.00 0.50
N GLN A 100 2.88 -1.11 1.21
CA GLN A 100 1.56 -1.50 1.64
C GLN A 100 1.37 -1.26 3.14
N PHE A 101 0.15 -0.92 3.56
CA PHE A 101 -0.29 -0.98 4.94
C PHE A 101 -1.16 -2.22 5.12
N CYS A 102 -0.82 -3.04 6.10
CA CYS A 102 -1.55 -4.28 6.33
C CYS A 102 -1.88 -4.52 7.80
N ILE A 103 -2.92 -5.33 8.02
CA ILE A 103 -3.25 -5.89 9.32
C ILE A 103 -2.70 -7.31 9.36
N LYS A 104 -1.94 -7.63 10.41
CA LYS A 104 -1.44 -8.97 10.71
C LYS A 104 -1.42 -9.16 12.23
N ASP A 105 -1.85 -10.32 12.70
CA ASP A 105 -1.88 -10.66 14.14
C ASP A 105 -2.52 -9.57 15.02
N ASN A 106 -3.58 -8.94 14.51
CA ASN A 106 -4.33 -7.86 15.17
C ASN A 106 -3.51 -6.58 15.44
N LEU A 107 -2.48 -6.33 14.63
CA LEU A 107 -1.66 -5.11 14.64
C LEU A 107 -1.53 -4.58 13.21
N ILE A 108 -1.13 -3.32 13.07
CA ILE A 108 -0.93 -2.69 11.76
C ILE A 108 0.56 -2.55 11.49
N TYR A 109 0.95 -2.92 10.26
CA TYR A 109 2.32 -2.86 9.77
C TYR A 109 2.40 -2.11 8.45
N THR A 110 3.58 -1.58 8.16
CA THR A 110 4.01 -1.33 6.78
C THR A 110 4.62 -2.60 6.21
N PHE A 111 4.44 -2.81 4.91
CA PHE A 111 5.07 -3.89 4.15
C PHE A 111 5.88 -3.27 3.03
N ASP A 112 7.19 -3.49 3.06
CA ASP A 112 8.08 -3.07 1.99
C ASP A 112 8.03 -4.07 0.82
N PRO A 113 7.56 -3.67 -0.36
CA PRO A 113 7.45 -4.59 -1.48
C PRO A 113 8.80 -5.00 -2.09
N GLU A 114 9.89 -4.29 -1.86
CA GLU A 114 11.21 -4.68 -2.39
C GLU A 114 11.91 -5.74 -1.54
N THR A 115 11.55 -5.83 -0.25
CA THR A 115 12.15 -6.80 0.69
C THR A 115 11.15 -7.83 1.20
N GLY A 116 9.85 -7.52 1.17
CA GLY A 116 8.82 -8.28 1.86
C GLY A 116 8.84 -8.08 3.39
N GLY A 117 9.62 -7.10 3.87
CA GLY A 117 9.75 -6.78 5.28
C GLY A 117 8.48 -6.17 5.86
N LEU A 118 8.22 -6.46 7.13
CA LEU A 118 7.10 -5.93 7.91
C LEU A 118 7.66 -5.11 9.07
N ASP A 119 7.30 -3.82 9.13
CA ASP A 119 7.61 -2.95 10.25
C ASP A 119 6.34 -2.58 10.99
N TYR A 120 6.34 -2.78 12.32
CA TYR A 120 5.21 -2.40 13.17
C TYR A 120 4.94 -0.90 13.07
N LEU A 121 3.65 -0.55 12.94
CA LEU A 121 3.24 0.85 12.79
C LEU A 121 2.25 1.30 13.87
N ALA A 122 1.22 0.52 14.17
CA ALA A 122 0.16 0.92 15.10
C ALA A 122 -0.65 -0.27 15.64
N ASP A 123 -1.32 -0.03 16.78
CA ASP A 123 -2.21 -1.01 17.42
C ASP A 123 -3.61 -1.04 16.81
N ASP A 124 -4.06 0.08 16.23
CA ASP A 124 -5.41 0.25 15.70
C ASP A 124 -5.49 1.28 14.56
N MET A 125 -6.68 1.46 13.98
CA MET A 125 -6.89 2.40 12.86
C MET A 125 -6.73 3.87 13.26
N GLU A 126 -6.96 4.24 14.51
CA GLU A 126 -6.71 5.60 15.00
C GLU A 126 -5.21 5.88 15.11
N GLY A 127 -4.43 4.91 15.63
CA GLY A 127 -2.98 4.94 15.66
C GLY A 127 -2.36 5.03 14.27
N TRP A 128 -2.87 4.23 13.31
CA TRP A 128 -2.47 4.30 11.90
C TRP A 128 -2.75 5.69 11.31
N ALA A 129 -3.95 6.21 11.48
CA ALA A 129 -4.30 7.54 10.97
C ALA A 129 -3.45 8.64 11.61
N LYS A 130 -3.11 8.49 12.90
CA LYS A 130 -2.20 9.41 13.60
C LYS A 130 -0.80 9.35 12.99
N ALA A 131 -0.26 8.17 12.74
CA ALA A 131 1.04 8.00 12.12
C ALA A 131 1.07 8.66 10.73
N ILE A 132 0.06 8.38 9.88
CA ILE A 132 -0.08 9.00 8.55
C ILE A 132 -0.11 10.54 8.65
N ILE A 133 -0.90 11.12 9.55
CA ILE A 133 -0.99 12.60 9.68
C ILE A 133 0.31 13.22 10.22
N THR A 134 1.02 12.50 11.06
CA THR A 134 2.25 13.01 11.70
C THR A 134 3.45 12.92 10.74
N ASP A 135 3.60 11.79 10.06
CA ASP A 135 4.78 11.44 9.25
C ASP A 135 4.42 11.18 7.79
N TYR A 136 3.42 11.92 7.25
CA TYR A 136 2.91 11.71 5.89
C TYR A 136 3.99 11.79 4.80
N GLU A 137 5.02 12.61 4.98
CA GLU A 137 6.11 12.75 4.01
C GLU A 137 6.87 11.44 3.81
N ILE A 138 7.14 10.74 4.93
CA ILE A 138 7.88 9.47 4.92
C ILE A 138 6.92 8.31 4.57
N LEU A 139 5.79 8.22 5.29
CA LEU A 139 4.88 7.08 5.18
C LEU A 139 4.10 7.02 3.87
N THR A 140 4.00 8.13 3.15
CA THR A 140 3.26 8.15 1.87
C THR A 140 4.09 8.59 0.67
N GLY A 141 5.28 9.14 0.89
CA GLY A 141 6.12 9.71 -0.16
C GLY A 141 5.53 10.96 -0.83
N TYR A 142 4.62 11.66 -0.14
CA TYR A 142 3.90 12.83 -0.66
C TYR A 142 4.77 13.88 -1.35
N PRO A 143 5.93 14.30 -0.81
CA PRO A 143 6.74 15.32 -1.48
C PRO A 143 7.15 14.93 -2.92
N LEU A 144 7.53 13.66 -3.13
CA LEU A 144 7.87 13.15 -4.46
C LEU A 144 6.63 12.94 -5.33
N ALA A 145 5.52 12.48 -4.75
CA ALA A 145 4.24 12.35 -5.44
C ALA A 145 3.77 13.70 -6.00
N HIS A 146 3.84 14.73 -5.17
CA HIS A 146 3.49 16.11 -5.56
C HIS A 146 4.36 16.61 -6.71
N GLN A 147 5.69 16.53 -6.56
CA GLN A 147 6.64 16.97 -7.60
C GLN A 147 6.44 16.21 -8.92
N TRP A 148 6.23 14.89 -8.84
CA TRP A 148 6.02 14.07 -10.02
C TRP A 148 4.76 14.50 -10.78
N GLN A 149 3.66 14.71 -10.05
CA GLN A 149 2.37 15.12 -10.63
C GLN A 149 2.41 16.54 -11.20
N GLN A 150 3.18 17.44 -10.61
CA GLN A 150 3.40 18.78 -11.20
C GLN A 150 4.05 18.72 -12.57
N GLN A 151 4.94 17.75 -12.83
CA GLN A 151 5.66 17.61 -14.09
C GLN A 151 4.92 16.75 -15.11
N ASN A 152 4.19 15.71 -14.65
CA ASN A 152 3.63 14.67 -15.51
C ASN A 152 2.09 14.66 -15.55
N GLY A 153 1.44 15.53 -14.77
CA GLY A 153 -0.01 15.51 -14.57
C GLY A 153 -0.44 14.53 -13.46
N PRO A 154 -1.75 14.50 -13.14
CA PRO A 154 -2.28 13.61 -12.10
C PRO A 154 -1.93 12.15 -12.34
N LEU A 155 -1.54 11.45 -11.28
CA LEU A 155 -1.28 10.01 -11.38
C LEU A 155 -2.60 9.27 -11.70
N PRO A 156 -2.66 8.49 -12.79
CA PRO A 156 -3.86 7.73 -13.11
C PRO A 156 -4.19 6.71 -12.02
N THR A 157 -5.47 6.38 -11.88
CA THR A 157 -5.94 5.30 -10.99
C THR A 157 -5.24 3.98 -11.32
N LYS A 158 -5.11 3.08 -10.33
CA LYS A 158 -4.40 1.80 -10.45
C LYS A 158 -2.91 1.92 -10.80
N LYS A 159 -2.32 3.10 -10.71
CA LYS A 159 -0.89 3.28 -10.95
C LYS A 159 -0.17 3.76 -9.70
N ARG A 160 1.11 3.35 -9.61
CA ARG A 160 2.05 3.78 -8.57
C ARG A 160 3.38 4.19 -9.22
N LEU A 161 4.20 4.89 -8.46
CA LEU A 161 5.53 5.31 -8.88
C LEU A 161 6.56 4.29 -8.42
N LEU A 162 7.19 3.59 -9.36
CA LEU A 162 8.28 2.67 -9.05
C LEU A 162 9.63 3.30 -9.35
N PRO A 163 10.68 2.93 -8.59
CA PRO A 163 12.04 3.31 -8.92
C PRO A 163 12.56 2.51 -10.12
N LYS A 164 13.29 3.18 -11.03
CA LYS A 164 14.03 2.55 -12.13
C LYS A 164 15.19 1.70 -11.60
N ILE A 165 15.86 2.19 -10.56
CA ILE A 165 16.83 1.46 -9.75
C ILE A 165 16.16 1.22 -8.41
N PRO A 166 15.90 -0.04 -8.00
CA PRO A 166 15.22 -0.34 -6.75
C PRO A 166 15.90 0.32 -5.55
N PHE A 167 15.12 0.76 -4.58
CA PHE A 167 15.64 1.45 -3.38
C PHE A 167 16.54 0.52 -2.56
N VAL A 168 16.19 -0.75 -2.46
CA VAL A 168 16.95 -1.77 -1.70
C VAL A 168 18.38 -1.97 -2.23
N VAL A 169 18.65 -1.60 -3.47
CA VAL A 169 20.00 -1.69 -4.07
C VAL A 169 20.64 -0.33 -4.31
N GLY A 170 20.21 0.69 -3.58
CA GLY A 170 20.80 2.04 -3.59
C GLY A 170 20.16 3.01 -4.57
N GLY A 171 18.99 2.70 -5.12
CA GLY A 171 18.19 3.65 -5.87
C GLY A 171 17.82 4.86 -5.00
N GLU A 172 17.97 6.06 -5.54
CA GLU A 172 17.69 7.28 -4.80
C GLU A 172 16.21 7.66 -4.86
N PHE A 173 15.69 8.24 -3.76
CA PHE A 173 14.35 8.85 -3.70
C PHE A 173 14.37 10.21 -4.45
N LYS A 174 14.45 10.15 -5.78
CA LYS A 174 14.50 11.32 -6.68
C LYS A 174 13.60 11.13 -7.88
N MET A 175 13.10 12.22 -8.43
CA MET A 175 12.22 12.26 -9.60
C MET A 175 12.75 11.44 -10.77
N ASP A 176 14.05 11.59 -11.10
CA ASP A 176 14.68 10.92 -12.24
C ASP A 176 14.72 9.40 -12.11
N ASN A 177 14.62 8.90 -10.88
CA ASN A 177 14.56 7.47 -10.60
C ASN A 177 13.13 6.92 -10.62
N LEU A 178 12.09 7.72 -10.86
CA LEU A 178 10.71 7.30 -10.77
C LEU A 178 10.03 7.19 -12.14
N TYR A 179 9.11 6.22 -12.27
CA TYR A 179 8.21 6.09 -13.40
C TYR A 179 6.86 5.51 -12.95
N SER A 180 5.81 5.81 -13.71
CA SER A 180 4.45 5.33 -13.40
C SER A 180 4.22 3.96 -14.04
N ILE A 181 3.72 3.01 -13.24
CA ILE A 181 3.40 1.65 -13.68
C ILE A 181 2.06 1.19 -13.07
N ASP A 182 1.42 0.20 -13.65
CA ASP A 182 0.29 -0.48 -13.03
C ASP A 182 0.68 -1.06 -11.67
N SER A 183 -0.15 -0.86 -10.63
CA SER A 183 0.19 -1.24 -9.26
C SER A 183 0.36 -2.75 -9.09
N VAL A 184 -0.44 -3.56 -9.80
CA VAL A 184 -0.31 -5.04 -9.77
C VAL A 184 0.99 -5.49 -10.40
N GLU A 185 1.34 -4.94 -11.57
CA GLU A 185 2.61 -5.25 -12.25
C GLU A 185 3.80 -4.78 -11.40
N GLY A 186 3.68 -3.62 -10.75
CA GLY A 186 4.68 -3.12 -9.82
C GLY A 186 4.91 -4.04 -8.62
N MET A 187 3.85 -4.60 -8.05
CA MET A 187 3.96 -5.58 -6.97
C MET A 187 4.63 -6.88 -7.45
N LYS A 188 4.22 -7.43 -8.60
CA LYS A 188 4.83 -8.65 -9.17
C LYS A 188 6.32 -8.48 -9.44
N PHE A 189 6.69 -7.36 -10.04
CA PHE A 189 8.10 -7.06 -10.33
C PHE A 189 8.95 -7.05 -9.05
N ARG A 190 8.48 -6.35 -8.00
CA ARG A 190 9.22 -6.26 -6.74
C ARG A 190 9.22 -7.55 -5.93
N ALA A 191 8.18 -8.37 -6.06
CA ALA A 191 8.18 -9.71 -5.47
C ALA A 191 9.38 -10.56 -5.96
N ASN A 192 9.72 -10.45 -7.24
CA ASN A 192 10.90 -11.13 -7.79
C ASN A 192 12.17 -10.65 -7.10
N ILE A 193 12.31 -9.35 -6.84
CA ILE A 193 13.44 -8.79 -6.10
C ILE A 193 13.44 -9.33 -4.65
N ALA A 194 12.33 -9.18 -3.93
CA ALA A 194 12.20 -9.60 -2.54
C ALA A 194 12.59 -11.08 -2.33
N ILE A 195 12.12 -11.96 -3.22
CA ILE A 195 12.43 -13.41 -3.13
C ILE A 195 13.90 -13.70 -3.41
N GLN A 196 14.55 -12.95 -4.30
CA GLN A 196 15.97 -13.16 -4.59
C GLN A 196 16.88 -12.68 -3.45
N ILE A 197 16.48 -11.65 -2.70
CA ILE A 197 17.34 -11.05 -1.66
C ILE A 197 17.06 -11.55 -0.24
N LYS A 198 15.92 -12.18 0.03
CA LYS A 198 15.44 -12.52 1.39
C LYS A 198 16.44 -13.32 2.24
N GLU A 199 17.30 -14.12 1.62
CA GLU A 199 18.29 -14.97 2.29
C GLU A 199 19.71 -14.39 2.21
N LEU A 200 19.88 -13.20 1.61
CA LEU A 200 21.19 -12.60 1.44
C LEU A 200 21.56 -11.78 2.68
N PRO A 201 22.81 -11.86 3.16
CA PRO A 201 23.31 -10.94 4.17
C PRO A 201 23.32 -9.48 3.67
N ASP A 202 23.15 -8.54 4.60
CA ASP A 202 23.25 -7.11 4.30
C ASP A 202 24.57 -6.77 3.61
N GLY A 203 24.53 -5.93 2.58
CA GLY A 203 25.69 -5.52 1.79
C GLY A 203 26.14 -6.53 0.74
N SER A 204 25.39 -7.62 0.53
CA SER A 204 25.67 -8.57 -0.55
C SER A 204 25.62 -7.92 -1.90
N GLN A 205 26.51 -8.32 -2.82
CA GLN A 205 26.40 -7.94 -4.23
C GLN A 205 25.29 -8.73 -4.90
N ILE A 206 24.33 -8.05 -5.51
CA ILE A 206 23.15 -8.66 -6.12
C ILE A 206 23.26 -8.57 -7.64
N LYS A 207 23.02 -9.69 -8.31
CA LYS A 207 22.76 -9.75 -9.74
C LYS A 207 21.34 -10.26 -9.94
N PHE A 208 20.43 -9.38 -10.35
CA PHE A 208 19.07 -9.79 -10.62
C PHE A 208 18.96 -10.60 -11.91
N ASN A 209 18.21 -11.68 -11.84
CA ASN A 209 17.79 -12.46 -13.00
C ASN A 209 16.29 -12.20 -13.19
N PHE A 210 15.95 -11.55 -14.29
CA PHE A 210 14.56 -11.39 -14.70
C PHE A 210 14.25 -12.47 -15.74
N GLU A 211 13.26 -13.30 -15.44
CA GLU A 211 12.72 -14.23 -16.43
C GLU A 211 11.74 -13.45 -17.33
N ASP A 212 11.85 -13.66 -18.64
CA ASP A 212 11.01 -13.01 -19.67
C ASP A 212 9.56 -13.54 -19.66
#